data_4dde5823342fba8d1d15814ff5aa413f
#
_entry.id   4dde5823342fba8d1d15814ff5aa413f
#
_cell.length_a   1.000
_cell.length_b   1.000
_cell.length_c   1.000
_cell.angle_alpha   90.00
_cell.angle_beta   90.00
_cell.angle_gamma   90.00
#
_symmetry.space_group_name_H-M   'P 1'
#
loop_
_entity.id
_entity.type
_entity.pdbx_description
1 polymer ?
#
loop_
_entity_poly.entity_id
_entity_poly.type
_entity_poly.pdbx_seq_one_letter_code
_entity_poly.pdbx_strand_id
1 'polypeptide(L)'
;MGAISTLFVILGMDFATKKWVQAKLPMNCKKEVVKNGLYFWHIKNKGIAYNKCSGKRKEILLFTGGLLAWYSGLFFRSLRGQKSRKYAIPLAVVLGGGFGNFLERARKGEVTDFLFVPVKGRNAPIFNLADVAVWIGASYLTIVSFGEN
;
A
#
# COMPACT_ATOMS: atom_id res chain seq x y z
N MET A 1 20.44 1.93 -3.68
CA MET A 1 19.57 2.45 -2.57
C MET A 1 19.59 1.46 -1.41
N GLY A 2 19.75 1.94 -0.18
CA GLY A 2 19.66 1.09 0.99
C GLY A 2 18.18 0.79 1.35
N ALA A 3 17.92 -0.29 2.07
CA ALA A 3 16.54 -0.67 2.42
C ALA A 3 15.80 0.42 3.21
N ILE A 4 16.49 1.14 4.09
CA ILE A 4 15.89 2.26 4.85
C ILE A 4 15.44 3.39 3.89
N SER A 5 16.29 3.78 2.94
CA SER A 5 15.90 4.80 1.95
C SER A 5 14.76 4.33 1.06
N THR A 6 14.69 3.04 0.70
CA THR A 6 13.55 2.47 -0.04
C THR A 6 12.24 2.66 0.71
N LEU A 7 12.20 2.37 2.01
CA LEU A 7 10.99 2.57 2.83
C LEU A 7 10.50 4.02 2.76
N PHE A 8 11.41 4.98 3.00
CA PHE A 8 11.03 6.40 2.99
C PHE A 8 10.64 6.92 1.60
N VAL A 9 11.27 6.42 0.54
CA VAL A 9 10.90 6.77 -0.83
C VAL A 9 9.48 6.28 -1.16
N ILE A 10 9.15 5.02 -0.86
CA ILE A 10 7.81 4.47 -1.09
C ILE A 10 6.75 5.24 -0.29
N LEU A 11 7.01 5.49 1.00
CA LEU A 11 6.12 6.27 1.86
C LEU A 11 5.93 7.70 1.33
N GLY A 12 6.99 8.35 0.91
CA GLY A 12 6.95 9.70 0.34
C GLY A 12 6.20 9.76 -0.99
N MET A 13 6.40 8.78 -1.87
CA MET A 13 5.67 8.67 -3.14
C MET A 13 4.17 8.46 -2.93
N ASP A 14 3.79 7.57 -2.00
CA ASP A 14 2.37 7.37 -1.65
C ASP A 14 1.74 8.67 -1.16
N PHE A 15 2.39 9.34 -0.21
CA PHE A 15 1.92 10.62 0.31
C PHE A 15 1.81 11.72 -0.75
N ALA A 16 2.81 11.85 -1.62
CA ALA A 16 2.83 12.83 -2.68
C ALA A 16 1.73 12.58 -3.72
N THR A 17 1.57 11.34 -4.15
CA THR A 17 0.53 10.97 -5.14
C THR A 17 -0.87 11.16 -4.58
N LYS A 18 -1.14 10.77 -3.34
CA LYS A 18 -2.42 11.02 -2.66
C LYS A 18 -2.73 12.52 -2.53
N LYS A 19 -1.75 13.33 -2.13
CA LYS A 19 -1.91 14.79 -2.10
C LYS A 19 -2.20 15.38 -3.47
N TRP A 20 -1.47 14.94 -4.49
CA TRP A 20 -1.68 15.39 -5.86
C TRP A 20 -3.10 15.08 -6.33
N VAL A 21 -3.59 13.84 -6.11
CA VAL A 21 -4.96 13.44 -6.45
C VAL A 21 -5.98 14.30 -5.73
N GLN A 22 -5.84 14.49 -4.42
CA GLN A 22 -6.75 15.31 -3.62
C GLN A 22 -6.82 16.76 -4.09
N ALA A 23 -5.70 17.30 -4.62
CA ALA A 23 -5.63 18.68 -5.12
C ALA A 23 -6.14 18.85 -6.55
N LYS A 24 -5.97 17.82 -7.41
CA LYS A 24 -6.19 17.94 -8.85
C LYS A 24 -7.44 17.21 -9.37
N LEU A 25 -7.96 16.27 -8.63
CA LEU A 25 -9.10 15.46 -9.05
C LEU A 25 -10.26 15.62 -8.07
N PRO A 26 -11.42 16.16 -8.49
CA PRO A 26 -12.59 16.24 -7.64
C PRO A 26 -13.00 14.86 -7.11
N MET A 27 -13.65 14.84 -5.93
CA MET A 27 -14.17 13.61 -5.33
C MET A 27 -15.17 12.93 -6.27
N ASN A 28 -15.08 11.61 -6.34
CA ASN A 28 -15.91 10.76 -7.21
C ASN A 28 -15.72 11.02 -8.73
N CYS A 29 -14.76 11.87 -9.11
CA CYS A 29 -14.43 12.09 -10.51
C CYS A 29 -13.57 10.94 -11.04
N LYS A 30 -13.93 10.44 -12.24
CA LYS A 30 -13.20 9.40 -12.97
C LYS A 30 -12.63 10.01 -14.24
N LYS A 31 -11.30 9.92 -14.41
CA LYS A 31 -10.57 10.41 -15.58
C LYS A 31 -9.80 9.27 -16.23
N GLU A 32 -9.98 9.07 -17.52
CA GLU A 32 -9.21 8.10 -18.28
C GLU A 32 -7.76 8.57 -18.45
N VAL A 33 -6.82 7.65 -18.18
CA VAL A 33 -5.37 7.88 -18.33
C VAL A 33 -4.83 7.07 -19.51
N VAL A 34 -5.24 5.80 -19.59
CA VAL A 34 -4.92 4.91 -20.72
C VAL A 34 -6.23 4.39 -21.27
N LYS A 35 -6.42 4.52 -22.57
CA LYS A 35 -7.66 4.12 -23.26
C LYS A 35 -8.06 2.69 -22.90
N ASN A 36 -9.25 2.56 -22.30
CA ASN A 36 -9.85 1.31 -21.82
C ASN A 36 -9.00 0.50 -20.83
N GLY A 37 -7.92 1.08 -20.26
CA GLY A 37 -6.96 0.35 -19.43
C GLY A 37 -6.84 0.90 -18.01
N LEU A 38 -6.50 2.18 -17.85
CA LEU A 38 -6.22 2.78 -16.55
C LEU A 38 -7.01 4.07 -16.39
N TYR A 39 -7.63 4.22 -15.24
CA TYR A 39 -8.34 5.44 -14.85
C TYR A 39 -7.83 5.95 -13.51
N PHE A 40 -7.80 7.27 -13.36
CA PHE A 40 -7.80 7.90 -12.06
C PHE A 40 -9.25 8.10 -11.61
N TRP A 41 -9.61 7.53 -10.47
CA TRP A 41 -10.93 7.65 -9.88
C TRP A 41 -10.80 7.95 -8.38
N HIS A 42 -10.91 9.24 -8.02
CA HIS A 42 -10.70 9.68 -6.66
C HIS A 42 -11.86 9.26 -5.75
N ILE A 43 -11.58 8.33 -4.85
CA ILE A 43 -12.52 7.89 -3.81
C ILE A 43 -11.87 7.92 -2.43
N LYS A 44 -12.71 7.88 -1.40
CA LYS A 44 -12.28 7.69 -0.01
C LYS A 44 -12.80 6.38 0.54
N ASN A 45 -11.88 5.57 1.04
CA ASN A 45 -12.13 4.23 1.53
C ASN A 45 -12.06 4.21 3.06
N LYS A 46 -13.22 4.05 3.72
CA LYS A 46 -13.33 3.95 5.19
C LYS A 46 -13.09 2.55 5.73
N GLY A 47 -13.03 1.56 4.85
CA GLY A 47 -12.84 0.17 5.18
C GLY A 47 -11.51 -0.40 4.68
N ILE A 48 -11.55 -1.67 4.34
CA ILE A 48 -10.53 -2.39 3.58
C ILE A 48 -10.97 -2.50 2.10
N ALA A 49 -10.42 -3.46 1.35
CA ALA A 49 -10.81 -3.65 -0.05
C ALA A 49 -12.34 -3.62 -0.24
N TYR A 50 -12.80 -2.92 -1.29
CA TYR A 50 -14.22 -2.69 -1.59
C TYR A 50 -15.01 -1.99 -0.46
N ASN A 51 -14.34 -1.15 0.34
CA ASN A 51 -14.92 -0.47 1.50
C ASN A 51 -15.57 -1.42 2.53
N LYS A 52 -15.16 -2.71 2.54
CA LYS A 52 -15.59 -3.66 3.56
C LYS A 52 -15.09 -3.24 4.94
N CYS A 53 -15.83 -3.62 5.98
CA CYS A 53 -15.55 -3.23 7.37
C CYS A 53 -15.55 -1.71 7.59
N SER A 54 -16.24 -0.92 6.75
CA SER A 54 -16.47 0.50 7.02
C SER A 54 -17.15 0.67 8.37
N GLY A 55 -16.67 1.60 9.20
CA GLY A 55 -17.13 1.75 10.59
C GLY A 55 -16.26 1.01 11.63
N LYS A 56 -15.43 0.06 11.24
CA LYS A 56 -14.51 -0.69 12.12
C LYS A 56 -13.09 -0.13 12.11
N ARG A 57 -12.97 1.21 12.19
CA ARG A 57 -11.67 1.90 12.11
C ARG A 57 -10.68 1.41 13.16
N LYS A 58 -11.11 1.25 14.41
CA LYS A 58 -10.24 0.84 15.53
C LYS A 58 -9.68 -0.56 15.29
N GLU A 59 -10.52 -1.49 14.88
CA GLU A 59 -10.16 -2.87 14.60
C GLU A 59 -9.18 -2.97 13.41
N ILE A 60 -9.44 -2.18 12.35
CA ILE A 60 -8.54 -2.10 11.19
C ILE A 60 -7.19 -1.55 11.62
N LEU A 61 -7.14 -0.49 12.43
CA LEU A 61 -5.88 0.09 12.92
C LEU A 61 -5.13 -0.87 13.84
N LEU A 62 -5.82 -1.56 14.75
CA LEU A 62 -5.18 -2.56 15.62
C LEU A 62 -4.58 -3.70 14.79
N PHE A 63 -5.33 -4.25 13.87
CA PHE A 63 -4.87 -5.34 13.01
C PHE A 63 -3.69 -4.92 12.12
N THR A 64 -3.83 -3.82 11.38
CA THR A 64 -2.76 -3.32 10.50
C THR A 64 -1.55 -2.84 11.28
N GLY A 65 -1.74 -2.22 12.44
CA GLY A 65 -0.65 -1.81 13.34
C GLY A 65 0.12 -3.02 13.88
N GLY A 66 -0.56 -4.09 14.27
CA GLY A 66 0.06 -5.36 14.68
C GLY A 66 0.88 -5.99 13.56
N LEU A 67 0.35 -6.02 12.33
CA LEU A 67 1.09 -6.50 11.16
C LEU A 67 2.32 -5.64 10.88
N LEU A 68 2.19 -4.31 10.94
CA LEU A 68 3.32 -3.40 10.73
C LEU A 68 4.41 -3.58 11.78
N ALA A 69 4.04 -3.77 13.05
CA ALA A 69 4.99 -4.07 14.12
C ALA A 69 5.74 -5.39 13.86
N TRP A 70 5.02 -6.44 13.46
CA TRP A 70 5.61 -7.72 13.09
C TRP A 70 6.58 -7.59 11.92
N TYR A 71 6.16 -6.99 10.81
CA TYR A 71 7.03 -6.77 9.64
C TYR A 71 8.21 -5.87 9.95
N SER A 72 8.06 -4.87 10.85
CA SER A 72 9.17 -4.04 11.31
C SER A 72 10.21 -4.86 12.07
N GLY A 73 9.79 -5.78 12.93
CA GLY A 73 10.68 -6.72 13.61
C GLY A 73 11.50 -7.56 12.62
N LEU A 74 10.83 -8.12 11.60
CA LEU A 74 11.51 -8.87 10.53
C LEU A 74 12.46 -7.98 9.73
N PHE A 75 12.08 -6.75 9.44
CA PHE A 75 12.91 -5.78 8.72
C PHE A 75 14.20 -5.47 9.50
N PHE A 76 14.11 -5.13 10.78
CA PHE A 76 15.28 -4.87 11.60
C PHE A 76 16.17 -6.11 11.74
N ARG A 77 15.58 -7.30 11.85
CA ARG A 77 16.34 -8.55 11.82
C ARG A 77 17.08 -8.73 10.50
N SER A 78 16.44 -8.41 9.38
CA SER A 78 17.05 -8.56 8.04
C SER A 78 18.23 -7.61 7.83
N LEU A 79 18.28 -6.47 8.50
CA LEU A 79 19.41 -5.53 8.41
C LEU A 79 20.65 -6.01 9.15
N ARG A 80 20.49 -6.90 10.16
CA ARG A 80 21.58 -7.38 11.02
C ARG A 80 22.26 -8.64 10.51
N GLY A 81 21.58 -9.47 9.69
CA GLY A 81 22.07 -10.76 9.26
C GLY A 81 22.41 -10.79 7.77
N GLN A 82 23.58 -11.34 7.39
CA GLN A 82 23.96 -11.44 5.96
C GLN A 82 22.98 -12.32 5.17
N LYS A 83 22.59 -13.49 5.68
CA LYS A 83 21.65 -14.41 5.02
C LYS A 83 20.23 -13.80 4.89
N SER A 84 19.81 -12.96 5.83
CA SER A 84 18.49 -12.33 5.82
C SER A 84 18.43 -11.01 5.03
N ARG A 85 19.58 -10.49 4.56
CA ARG A 85 19.67 -9.19 3.88
C ARG A 85 18.86 -9.10 2.59
N LYS A 86 18.66 -10.22 1.89
CA LYS A 86 17.83 -10.31 0.69
C LYS A 86 16.35 -9.94 0.94
N TYR A 87 15.88 -10.08 2.18
CA TYR A 87 14.51 -9.71 2.57
C TYR A 87 14.37 -8.21 2.91
N ALA A 88 15.48 -7.48 3.09
CA ALA A 88 15.45 -6.11 3.58
C ALA A 88 14.72 -5.16 2.63
N ILE A 89 14.98 -5.23 1.32
CA ILE A 89 14.33 -4.36 0.34
C ILE A 89 12.83 -4.68 0.21
N PRO A 90 12.39 -5.94 -0.02
CA PRO A 90 10.97 -6.23 -0.11
C PRO A 90 10.20 -5.92 1.18
N LEU A 91 10.79 -6.14 2.36
CA LEU A 91 10.21 -5.73 3.64
C LEU A 91 10.08 -4.20 3.72
N ALA A 92 11.08 -3.45 3.25
CA ALA A 92 11.02 -1.98 3.19
C ALA A 92 9.89 -1.49 2.28
N VAL A 93 9.67 -2.16 1.14
CA VAL A 93 8.58 -1.84 0.20
C VAL A 93 7.21 -2.09 0.85
N VAL A 94 7.03 -3.26 1.50
CA VAL A 94 5.79 -3.58 2.24
C VAL A 94 5.53 -2.57 3.35
N LEU A 95 6.56 -2.25 4.14
CA LEU A 95 6.43 -1.30 5.25
C LEU A 95 6.14 0.12 4.76
N GLY A 96 6.81 0.58 3.70
CA GLY A 96 6.56 1.90 3.13
C GLY A 96 5.11 2.08 2.68
N GLY A 97 4.56 1.10 1.95
CA GLY A 97 3.16 1.09 1.55
C GLY A 97 2.21 0.91 2.74
N GLY A 98 2.47 -0.06 3.62
CA GLY A 98 1.65 -0.31 4.79
C GLY A 98 1.55 0.90 5.72
N PHE A 99 2.66 1.59 6.01
CA PHE A 99 2.66 2.83 6.78
C PHE A 99 1.92 3.96 6.07
N GLY A 100 2.00 4.07 4.73
CA GLY A 100 1.26 5.06 3.96
C GLY A 100 -0.25 4.99 4.21
N ASN A 101 -0.84 3.82 4.07
CA ASN A 101 -2.26 3.59 4.34
C ASN A 101 -2.61 3.68 5.83
N PHE A 102 -1.75 3.15 6.71
CA PHE A 102 -1.98 3.20 8.16
C PHE A 102 -2.03 4.64 8.68
N LEU A 103 -1.04 5.46 8.35
CA LEU A 103 -0.94 6.84 8.82
C LEU A 103 -2.09 7.70 8.30
N GLU A 104 -2.50 7.54 7.03
CA GLU A 104 -3.64 8.28 6.50
C GLU A 104 -4.93 7.87 7.22
N ARG A 105 -5.18 6.57 7.40
CA ARG A 105 -6.36 6.07 8.13
C ARG A 105 -6.34 6.49 9.60
N ALA A 106 -5.18 6.49 10.25
CA ALA A 106 -5.04 6.93 11.64
C ALA A 106 -5.36 8.41 11.81
N ARG A 107 -5.02 9.25 10.83
CA ARG A 107 -5.30 10.70 10.89
C ARG A 107 -6.71 11.05 10.45
N LYS A 108 -7.15 10.54 9.28
CA LYS A 108 -8.39 10.96 8.60
C LYS A 108 -9.57 10.00 8.79
N GLY A 109 -9.33 8.78 9.27
CA GLY A 109 -10.36 7.72 9.37
C GLY A 109 -10.64 7.00 8.05
N GLU A 110 -9.99 7.39 6.97
CA GLU A 110 -10.20 6.89 5.62
C GLU A 110 -8.86 6.92 4.85
N VAL A 111 -8.81 6.21 3.72
CA VAL A 111 -7.67 6.18 2.80
C VAL A 111 -8.10 6.71 1.45
N THR A 112 -7.23 7.47 0.79
CA THR A 112 -7.44 7.96 -0.57
C THR A 112 -7.03 6.88 -1.56
N ASP A 113 -8.01 6.35 -2.32
CA ASP A 113 -7.79 5.43 -3.43
C ASP A 113 -8.10 6.13 -4.75
N PHE A 114 -7.30 5.81 -5.79
CA PHE A 114 -7.40 6.57 -7.03
C PHE A 114 -7.00 5.82 -8.30
N LEU A 115 -6.43 4.64 -8.21
CA LEU A 115 -6.07 3.80 -9.36
C LEU A 115 -7.19 2.81 -9.62
N PHE A 116 -7.74 2.82 -10.82
CA PHE A 116 -8.77 1.90 -11.24
C PHE A 116 -8.40 1.24 -12.58
N VAL A 117 -8.32 -0.09 -12.57
CA VAL A 117 -8.11 -0.91 -13.76
C VAL A 117 -9.37 -1.75 -14.00
N PRO A 118 -10.14 -1.48 -15.05
CA PRO A 118 -11.36 -2.25 -15.31
C PRO A 118 -11.00 -3.70 -15.67
N VAL A 119 -11.71 -4.62 -15.06
CA VAL A 119 -11.61 -6.05 -15.39
C VAL A 119 -12.94 -6.49 -15.99
N LYS A 120 -12.93 -6.98 -17.22
CA LYS A 120 -14.14 -7.38 -17.94
C LYS A 120 -14.96 -8.39 -17.12
N GLY A 121 -16.24 -8.09 -16.91
CA GLY A 121 -17.18 -8.95 -16.17
C GLY A 121 -16.96 -9.01 -14.64
N ARG A 122 -16.11 -8.15 -14.06
CA ARG A 122 -15.85 -8.13 -12.62
C ARG A 122 -15.83 -6.70 -12.07
N ASN A 123 -16.32 -6.55 -10.85
CA ASN A 123 -16.10 -5.32 -10.09
C ASN A 123 -14.64 -5.27 -9.63
N ALA A 124 -13.84 -4.42 -10.25
CA ALA A 124 -12.45 -4.22 -9.85
C ALA A 124 -12.36 -3.24 -8.66
N PRO A 125 -11.46 -3.47 -7.69
CA PRO A 125 -11.22 -2.52 -6.61
C PRO A 125 -10.54 -1.27 -7.15
N ILE A 126 -10.75 -0.15 -6.47
CA ILE A 126 -9.92 1.04 -6.63
C ILE A 126 -8.85 0.97 -5.55
N PHE A 127 -7.61 1.27 -5.90
CA PHE A 127 -6.45 1.13 -5.03
C PHE A 127 -5.54 2.36 -5.15
N ASN A 128 -4.45 2.36 -4.41
CA ASN A 128 -3.47 3.45 -4.39
C ASN A 128 -2.04 2.90 -4.54
N LEU A 129 -1.05 3.79 -4.53
CA LEU A 129 0.35 3.40 -4.71
C LEU A 129 0.87 2.56 -3.54
N ALA A 130 0.39 2.80 -2.31
CA ALA A 130 0.73 1.99 -1.14
C ALA A 130 0.29 0.53 -1.32
N ASP A 131 -0.91 0.29 -1.86
CA ASP A 131 -1.42 -1.06 -2.12
C ASP A 131 -0.55 -1.78 -3.16
N VAL A 132 -0.15 -1.08 -4.24
CA VAL A 132 0.77 -1.63 -5.25
C VAL A 132 2.10 -2.02 -4.61
N ALA A 133 2.66 -1.16 -3.75
CA ALA A 133 3.91 -1.44 -3.05
C ALA A 133 3.77 -2.68 -2.15
N VAL A 134 2.68 -2.77 -1.37
CA VAL A 134 2.43 -3.95 -0.52
C VAL A 134 2.31 -5.21 -1.36
N TRP A 135 1.58 -5.20 -2.49
CA TRP A 135 1.45 -6.37 -3.37
C TRP A 135 2.79 -6.81 -3.97
N ILE A 136 3.58 -5.87 -4.50
CA ILE A 136 4.89 -6.17 -5.08
C ILE A 136 5.83 -6.74 -4.01
N GLY A 137 5.93 -6.07 -2.86
CA GLY A 137 6.82 -6.49 -1.79
C GLY A 137 6.43 -7.85 -1.21
N ALA A 138 5.14 -8.09 -0.98
CA ALA A 138 4.64 -9.37 -0.47
C ALA A 138 4.84 -10.52 -1.48
N SER A 139 4.57 -10.28 -2.77
CA SER A 139 4.81 -11.27 -3.82
C SER A 139 6.29 -11.65 -3.91
N TYR A 140 7.19 -10.66 -3.83
CA TYR A 140 8.63 -10.93 -3.84
C TYR A 140 9.08 -11.70 -2.59
N LEU A 141 8.57 -11.36 -1.40
CA LEU A 141 8.85 -12.10 -0.16
C LEU A 141 8.43 -13.56 -0.30
N THR A 142 7.28 -13.81 -0.89
CA THR A 142 6.77 -15.16 -1.13
C THR A 142 7.71 -15.95 -2.05
N ILE A 143 8.09 -15.36 -3.20
CA ILE A 143 9.00 -16.00 -4.17
C ILE A 143 10.34 -16.35 -3.52
N VAL A 144 10.95 -15.41 -2.79
CA VAL A 144 12.24 -15.63 -2.13
C VAL A 144 12.15 -16.69 -1.03
N SER A 145 11.03 -16.77 -0.30
CA SER A 145 10.83 -17.79 0.74
C SER A 145 10.67 -19.19 0.17
N PHE A 146 10.00 -19.34 -0.97
CA PHE A 146 9.86 -20.65 -1.64
C PHE A 146 11.15 -21.13 -2.34
N GLY A 147 12.01 -20.23 -2.75
CA GLY A 147 13.30 -20.55 -3.39
C GLY A 147 14.39 -21.05 -2.41
N GLU A 148 14.08 -21.15 -1.10
CA GLU A 148 14.98 -21.66 -0.07
C GLU A 148 14.73 -23.15 0.29
N ASN A 149 13.69 -23.76 -0.24
CA ASN A 149 13.39 -25.18 -0.13
C ASN A 149 13.89 -25.94 -1.36
#